data_fe701615ffcf5f0a17ee54018a42840c
#
_entry.id   fe701615ffcf5f0a17ee54018a42840c
#
_cell.length_a   1.000
_cell.length_b   1.000
_cell.length_c   1.000
_cell.angle_alpha   90.00
_cell.angle_beta   90.00
_cell.angle_gamma   90.00
#
_symmetry.space_group_name_H-M   'P 1'
#
loop_
_entity.id
_entity.type
_entity.pdbx_description
1 polymer ?
#
loop_
_entity_poly.entity_id
_entity_poly.type
_entity_poly.pdbx_seq_one_letter_code
_entity_poly.pdbx_strand_id
1 'polypeptide(L)'
;FMDAVRAFDEDVLMYEQSQGDIKFLESICDYYKREYSIEYKPTDIVVTMGASEALTMTFTTIIDPGDEILIAEPFYSNYQTFALVRGGSICPIPTSSKEGYRYASRDRLEAALTDKTKVIVCINPGNPTGLALTAEEMDIIADFVIENDLWLIADEAYREYVYDGIKPRSFANIDKLKKNLIVIDSVSKRFSACGARIGFVASKNEEFMTGIIKLAQSRLCVSTLEQIGSTELFKLPSSYYEEMNEEYCKRRDTAYEEIMQIPDVICHKPGGAFYMMVDLPIDDAEDFLMFLLTEYRDNNETVMFAPAAGFYSTLGNGKSEIRIAYVLESSYIKRACQLICTGLEAYKAK
;
A
#
# COMPACT_ATOMS: atom_id res chain seq x y z
N PHE A 1 -10.26 -12.90 15.56
CA PHE A 1 -10.01 -13.80 14.42
C PHE A 1 -9.95 -15.27 14.88
N MET A 2 -8.92 -15.67 15.62
CA MET A 2 -8.69 -17.08 15.99
C MET A 2 -9.82 -17.69 16.80
N ASP A 3 -10.48 -16.94 17.66
CA ASP A 3 -11.60 -17.44 18.46
C ASP A 3 -12.83 -17.68 17.60
N ALA A 4 -13.09 -16.84 16.61
CA ALA A 4 -14.16 -17.07 15.62
C ALA A 4 -13.91 -18.34 14.80
N VAL A 5 -12.65 -18.55 14.35
CA VAL A 5 -12.28 -19.78 13.62
C VAL A 5 -12.42 -21.03 14.51
N ARG A 6 -12.04 -20.96 15.80
CA ARG A 6 -12.21 -22.08 16.76
C ARG A 6 -13.66 -22.38 17.11
N ALA A 7 -14.52 -21.38 16.99
CA ALA A 7 -15.96 -21.53 17.26
C ALA A 7 -16.74 -22.12 16.06
N PHE A 8 -16.07 -22.35 14.94
CA PHE A 8 -16.69 -23.04 13.80
C PHE A 8 -16.95 -24.50 14.16
N ASP A 9 -18.21 -24.91 14.14
CA ASP A 9 -18.70 -26.22 14.60
C ASP A 9 -19.58 -26.97 13.56
N GLU A 10 -19.53 -26.51 12.30
CA GLU A 10 -20.24 -27.18 11.22
C GLU A 10 -19.49 -28.46 10.76
N ASP A 11 -20.23 -29.50 10.49
CA ASP A 11 -19.68 -30.80 10.06
C ASP A 11 -19.06 -30.76 8.64
N VAL A 12 -19.46 -29.79 7.84
CA VAL A 12 -19.02 -29.67 6.43
C VAL A 12 -18.54 -28.28 6.13
N LEU A 13 -17.33 -28.16 5.62
CA LEU A 13 -16.79 -26.92 5.10
C LEU A 13 -17.20 -26.78 3.62
N MET A 14 -18.33 -26.13 3.37
CA MET A 14 -18.88 -25.92 2.03
C MET A 14 -18.19 -24.78 1.30
N TYR A 15 -18.35 -24.75 -0.04
CA TYR A 15 -18.00 -23.57 -0.81
C TYR A 15 -18.83 -22.36 -0.37
N GLU A 16 -18.16 -21.27 -0.21
CA GLU A 16 -18.78 -19.96 0.01
C GLU A 16 -19.22 -19.35 -1.32
N GLN A 17 -19.99 -18.28 -1.27
CA GLN A 17 -20.34 -17.50 -2.45
C GLN A 17 -19.11 -16.95 -3.13
N SER A 18 -19.07 -16.91 -4.46
CA SER A 18 -17.92 -16.39 -5.22
C SER A 18 -17.61 -14.92 -4.89
N GLN A 19 -18.63 -14.17 -4.53
CA GLN A 19 -18.49 -12.77 -4.11
C GLN A 19 -17.88 -12.63 -2.73
N GLY A 20 -18.16 -13.58 -1.82
CA GLY A 20 -17.75 -13.60 -0.44
C GLY A 20 -18.90 -13.96 0.50
N ASP A 21 -18.58 -14.33 1.73
CA ASP A 21 -19.54 -14.58 2.81
C ASP A 21 -20.34 -13.31 3.09
N ILE A 22 -21.67 -13.44 3.18
CA ILE A 22 -22.55 -12.28 3.35
C ILE A 22 -22.32 -11.54 4.65
N LYS A 23 -22.03 -12.25 5.75
CA LYS A 23 -21.75 -11.61 7.05
C LYS A 23 -20.45 -10.85 7.01
N PHE A 24 -19.47 -11.37 6.28
CA PHE A 24 -18.20 -10.67 6.09
C PHE A 24 -18.39 -9.41 5.23
N LEU A 25 -19.12 -9.48 4.13
CA LEU A 25 -19.45 -8.34 3.29
C LEU A 25 -20.20 -7.24 4.07
N GLU A 26 -21.19 -7.63 4.88
CA GLU A 26 -21.92 -6.72 5.76
C GLU A 26 -21.00 -6.06 6.78
N SER A 27 -20.08 -6.81 7.37
CA SER A 27 -19.11 -6.26 8.34
C SER A 27 -18.17 -5.22 7.72
N ILE A 28 -17.77 -5.41 6.46
CA ILE A 28 -17.01 -4.41 5.69
C ILE A 28 -17.87 -3.16 5.46
N CYS A 29 -19.13 -3.32 5.03
CA CYS A 29 -20.05 -2.19 4.83
C CYS A 29 -20.23 -1.38 6.12
N ASP A 30 -20.47 -2.06 7.24
CA ASP A 30 -20.64 -1.42 8.56
C ASP A 30 -19.37 -0.66 8.99
N TYR A 31 -18.20 -1.23 8.77
CA TYR A 31 -16.93 -0.59 9.04
C TYR A 31 -16.76 0.69 8.23
N TYR A 32 -16.97 0.67 6.90
CA TYR A 32 -16.86 1.86 6.06
C TYR A 32 -17.87 2.94 6.44
N LYS A 33 -19.09 2.54 6.81
CA LYS A 33 -20.11 3.47 7.31
C LYS A 33 -19.72 4.11 8.63
N ARG A 34 -19.23 3.30 9.59
CA ARG A 34 -18.87 3.74 10.94
C ARG A 34 -17.66 4.67 10.94
N GLU A 35 -16.58 4.27 10.24
CA GLU A 35 -15.30 4.99 10.32
C GLU A 35 -15.21 6.14 9.29
N TYR A 36 -15.86 6.02 8.13
CA TYR A 36 -15.68 6.94 7.01
C TYR A 36 -16.96 7.59 6.50
N SER A 37 -18.13 7.24 7.04
CA SER A 37 -19.44 7.67 6.53
C SER A 37 -19.65 7.31 5.05
N ILE A 38 -19.06 6.22 4.59
CA ILE A 38 -19.18 5.68 3.23
C ILE A 38 -20.21 4.57 3.24
N GLU A 39 -21.24 4.71 2.40
CA GLU A 39 -22.28 3.70 2.24
C GLU A 39 -21.96 2.78 1.06
N TYR A 40 -21.46 1.59 1.35
CA TYR A 40 -21.39 0.47 0.42
C TYR A 40 -22.56 -0.50 0.67
N LYS A 41 -22.94 -1.21 -0.39
CA LYS A 41 -23.80 -2.39 -0.34
C LYS A 41 -22.92 -3.64 -0.47
N PRO A 42 -23.32 -4.79 0.02
CA PRO A 42 -22.60 -6.05 -0.24
C PRO A 42 -22.32 -6.27 -1.75
N THR A 43 -23.21 -5.83 -2.63
CA THR A 43 -23.04 -5.93 -4.11
C THR A 43 -21.93 -5.04 -4.66
N ASP A 44 -21.46 -4.04 -3.92
CA ASP A 44 -20.37 -3.14 -4.31
C ASP A 44 -18.99 -3.72 -3.96
N ILE A 45 -18.92 -4.91 -3.34
CA ILE A 45 -17.70 -5.50 -2.79
C ILE A 45 -17.53 -6.95 -3.27
N VAL A 46 -16.32 -7.34 -3.63
CA VAL A 46 -15.93 -8.73 -3.88
C VAL A 46 -14.72 -9.08 -3.04
N VAL A 47 -14.83 -10.13 -2.25
CA VAL A 47 -13.73 -10.66 -1.40
C VAL A 47 -12.70 -11.36 -2.28
N THR A 48 -11.43 -11.17 -1.94
CA THR A 48 -10.29 -11.70 -2.69
C THR A 48 -9.24 -12.33 -1.78
N MET A 49 -8.34 -13.13 -2.35
CA MET A 49 -7.18 -13.71 -1.65
C MET A 49 -6.09 -12.65 -1.43
N GLY A 50 -6.41 -11.65 -0.58
CA GLY A 50 -5.60 -10.46 -0.33
C GLY A 50 -5.69 -9.44 -1.47
N ALA A 51 -5.07 -8.27 -1.24
CA ALA A 51 -5.03 -7.17 -2.21
C ALA A 51 -4.39 -7.58 -3.56
N SER A 52 -3.48 -8.56 -3.56
CA SER A 52 -2.82 -9.02 -4.80
C SER A 52 -3.80 -9.64 -5.79
N GLU A 53 -4.75 -10.47 -5.34
CA GLU A 53 -5.80 -10.98 -6.22
C GLU A 53 -6.76 -9.87 -6.64
N ALA A 54 -7.11 -8.96 -5.73
CA ALA A 54 -7.94 -7.79 -6.05
C ALA A 54 -7.33 -6.96 -7.18
N LEU A 55 -6.03 -6.67 -7.11
CA LEU A 55 -5.29 -5.97 -8.17
C LEU A 55 -5.25 -6.78 -9.47
N THR A 56 -4.97 -8.09 -9.40
CA THR A 56 -4.95 -8.96 -10.58
C THR A 56 -6.30 -8.96 -11.30
N MET A 57 -7.40 -9.13 -10.56
CA MET A 57 -8.75 -9.08 -11.12
C MET A 57 -9.08 -7.70 -11.69
N THR A 58 -8.71 -6.64 -10.97
CA THR A 58 -8.93 -5.25 -11.40
C THR A 58 -8.22 -4.98 -12.73
N PHE A 59 -6.91 -5.22 -12.81
CA PHE A 59 -6.17 -5.05 -14.06
C PHE A 59 -6.71 -5.94 -15.20
N THR A 60 -7.16 -7.16 -14.87
CA THR A 60 -7.79 -8.05 -15.86
C THR A 60 -9.07 -7.45 -16.44
N THR A 61 -9.80 -6.67 -15.67
CA THR A 61 -11.10 -6.11 -16.06
C THR A 61 -10.97 -4.82 -16.85
N ILE A 62 -9.94 -3.98 -16.57
CA ILE A 62 -9.85 -2.61 -17.08
C ILE A 62 -8.68 -2.35 -18.03
N ILE A 63 -7.69 -3.26 -18.15
CA ILE A 63 -6.50 -3.07 -18.96
C ILE A 63 -6.51 -3.97 -20.19
N ASP A 64 -6.38 -3.36 -21.35
CA ASP A 64 -6.11 -4.03 -22.63
C ASP A 64 -4.61 -3.97 -22.97
N PRO A 65 -4.12 -4.89 -23.83
CA PRO A 65 -2.73 -4.84 -24.30
C PRO A 65 -2.39 -3.50 -24.98
N GLY A 66 -1.37 -2.84 -24.45
CA GLY A 66 -0.89 -1.55 -24.93
C GLY A 66 -1.36 -0.35 -24.09
N ASP A 67 -2.27 -0.56 -23.13
CA ASP A 67 -2.66 0.47 -22.18
C ASP A 67 -1.52 0.83 -21.21
N GLU A 68 -1.54 2.05 -20.72
CA GLU A 68 -0.58 2.58 -19.76
C GLU A 68 -1.22 2.85 -18.40
N ILE A 69 -0.49 2.46 -17.36
CA ILE A 69 -0.83 2.63 -15.95
C ILE A 69 0.01 3.78 -15.39
N LEU A 70 -0.63 4.89 -15.06
CA LEU A 70 0.01 6.03 -14.43
C LEU A 70 0.19 5.76 -12.93
N ILE A 71 1.43 5.86 -12.43
CA ILE A 71 1.76 5.65 -11.02
C ILE A 71 2.98 6.47 -10.62
N ALA A 72 2.96 7.07 -9.42
CA ALA A 72 4.13 7.80 -8.92
C ALA A 72 5.25 6.83 -8.53
N GLU A 73 6.48 7.07 -8.99
CA GLU A 73 7.65 6.31 -8.56
C GLU A 73 8.42 7.06 -7.46
N PRO A 74 8.96 6.37 -6.44
CA PRO A 74 9.00 4.89 -6.29
C PRO A 74 7.65 4.32 -5.87
N PHE A 75 7.35 3.10 -6.33
CA PHE A 75 6.13 2.35 -6.04
C PHE A 75 6.42 0.90 -5.68
N TYR A 76 5.46 0.21 -5.10
CA TYR A 76 5.55 -1.21 -4.81
C TYR A 76 5.70 -2.02 -6.12
N SER A 77 6.83 -2.68 -6.29
CA SER A 77 7.27 -3.29 -7.57
C SER A 77 6.27 -4.26 -8.22
N ASN A 78 5.39 -4.87 -7.44
CA ASN A 78 4.39 -5.81 -7.98
C ASN A 78 3.39 -5.14 -8.94
N TYR A 79 3.19 -3.82 -8.88
CA TYR A 79 2.33 -3.13 -9.87
C TYR A 79 2.85 -3.31 -11.29
N GLN A 80 4.17 -3.27 -11.47
CA GLN A 80 4.79 -3.54 -12.78
C GLN A 80 4.46 -4.96 -13.28
N THR A 81 4.52 -5.95 -12.37
CA THR A 81 4.17 -7.33 -12.71
C THR A 81 2.69 -7.45 -13.09
N PHE A 82 1.79 -6.83 -12.33
CA PHE A 82 0.35 -6.87 -12.63
C PHE A 82 0.03 -6.23 -13.99
N ALA A 83 0.66 -5.09 -14.32
CA ALA A 83 0.53 -4.43 -15.60
C ALA A 83 1.03 -5.32 -16.75
N LEU A 84 2.26 -5.82 -16.61
CA LEU A 84 2.94 -6.62 -17.64
C LEU A 84 2.18 -7.89 -18.00
N VAL A 85 1.62 -8.62 -17.03
CA VAL A 85 0.83 -9.84 -17.25
C VAL A 85 -0.41 -9.57 -18.11
N ARG A 86 -0.90 -8.32 -18.16
CA ARG A 86 -2.02 -7.90 -19.01
C ARG A 86 -1.59 -7.27 -20.33
N GLY A 87 -0.30 -7.19 -20.60
CA GLY A 87 0.24 -6.52 -21.79
C GLY A 87 0.21 -4.99 -21.68
N GLY A 88 -0.09 -4.47 -20.49
CA GLY A 88 0.03 -3.04 -20.17
C GLY A 88 1.45 -2.68 -19.75
N SER A 89 1.73 -1.38 -19.64
CA SER A 89 3.00 -0.83 -19.23
C SER A 89 2.83 0.24 -18.13
N ILE A 90 3.87 0.43 -17.33
CA ILE A 90 3.91 1.53 -16.37
C ILE A 90 4.33 2.82 -17.08
N CYS A 91 3.56 3.88 -16.86
CA CYS A 91 3.92 5.25 -17.16
C CYS A 91 4.20 5.95 -15.82
N PRO A 92 5.49 6.20 -15.44
CA PRO A 92 5.80 6.72 -14.13
C PRO A 92 5.56 8.22 -14.05
N ILE A 93 5.03 8.68 -12.90
CA ILE A 93 5.07 10.08 -12.50
C ILE A 93 6.37 10.27 -11.72
N PRO A 94 7.34 11.04 -12.24
CA PRO A 94 8.62 11.23 -11.57
C PRO A 94 8.46 11.97 -10.24
N THR A 95 9.17 11.53 -9.23
CA THR A 95 9.27 12.20 -7.92
C THR A 95 10.72 12.30 -7.46
N SER A 96 10.95 12.95 -6.33
CA SER A 96 12.29 13.16 -5.78
C SER A 96 12.30 13.02 -4.26
N SER A 97 13.36 12.40 -3.73
CA SER A 97 13.66 12.37 -2.29
C SER A 97 13.70 13.78 -1.70
N LYS A 98 14.21 14.77 -2.44
CA LYS A 98 14.31 16.18 -1.99
C LYS A 98 12.95 16.84 -1.79
N GLU A 99 11.91 16.37 -2.46
CA GLU A 99 10.55 16.92 -2.41
C GLU A 99 9.59 16.02 -1.60
N GLY A 100 10.12 15.01 -0.89
CA GLY A 100 9.33 14.07 -0.12
C GLY A 100 8.42 13.19 -0.98
N TYR A 101 8.81 12.94 -2.22
CA TYR A 101 8.08 12.09 -3.18
C TYR A 101 6.66 12.59 -3.51
N ARG A 102 6.37 13.90 -3.33
CA ARG A 102 5.06 14.45 -3.66
C ARG A 102 4.85 14.52 -5.17
N TYR A 103 3.69 14.04 -5.62
CA TYR A 103 3.36 13.90 -7.04
C TYR A 103 2.03 14.53 -7.44
N ALA A 104 1.14 14.76 -6.49
CA ALA A 104 -0.25 15.15 -6.76
C ALA A 104 -0.36 16.66 -7.05
N SER A 105 0.30 17.12 -8.11
CA SER A 105 0.10 18.45 -8.68
C SER A 105 -0.39 18.33 -10.13
N ARG A 106 -1.21 19.27 -10.55
CA ARG A 106 -1.79 19.28 -11.90
C ARG A 106 -0.73 19.14 -12.98
N ASP A 107 0.32 19.95 -12.89
CA ASP A 107 1.40 19.98 -13.90
C ASP A 107 2.11 18.62 -14.02
N ARG A 108 2.36 17.93 -12.90
CA ARG A 108 3.02 16.62 -12.91
C ARG A 108 2.13 15.52 -13.50
N LEU A 109 0.85 15.55 -13.17
CA LEU A 109 -0.12 14.58 -13.68
C LEU A 109 -0.30 14.75 -15.18
N GLU A 110 -0.45 15.98 -15.66
CA GLU A 110 -0.59 16.29 -17.10
C GLU A 110 0.69 15.98 -17.89
N ALA A 111 1.86 16.26 -17.33
CA ALA A 111 3.14 15.95 -17.98
C ALA A 111 3.39 14.44 -18.16
N ALA A 112 2.78 13.60 -17.33
CA ALA A 112 2.91 12.15 -17.42
C ALA A 112 1.76 11.48 -18.18
N LEU A 113 0.68 12.20 -18.50
CA LEU A 113 -0.47 11.69 -19.25
C LEU A 113 -0.11 11.42 -20.71
N THR A 114 -0.58 10.30 -21.23
CA THR A 114 -0.48 9.95 -22.66
C THR A 114 -1.83 9.53 -23.22
N ASP A 115 -1.94 9.41 -24.54
CA ASP A 115 -3.14 8.88 -25.20
C ASP A 115 -3.45 7.42 -24.87
N LYS A 116 -2.51 6.71 -24.24
CA LYS A 116 -2.65 5.31 -23.82
C LYS A 116 -2.95 5.17 -22.34
N THR A 117 -2.91 6.25 -21.59
CA THR A 117 -3.18 6.22 -20.15
C THR A 117 -4.62 5.79 -19.90
N LYS A 118 -4.80 4.68 -19.21
CA LYS A 118 -6.12 4.10 -18.90
C LYS A 118 -6.50 4.26 -17.44
N VAL A 119 -5.51 4.24 -16.56
CA VAL A 119 -5.72 4.22 -15.11
C VAL A 119 -4.60 4.94 -14.39
N ILE A 120 -4.94 5.62 -13.30
CA ILE A 120 -3.97 6.08 -12.31
C ILE A 120 -4.08 5.21 -11.06
N VAL A 121 -2.93 4.79 -10.52
CA VAL A 121 -2.85 4.04 -9.26
C VAL A 121 -2.34 4.95 -8.16
N CYS A 122 -3.13 5.08 -7.10
CA CYS A 122 -2.78 5.83 -5.89
C CYS A 122 -2.69 4.89 -4.71
N ILE A 123 -1.49 4.77 -4.11
CA ILE A 123 -1.27 4.04 -2.88
C ILE A 123 -1.26 5.06 -1.75
N ASN A 124 -2.28 5.06 -0.89
CA ASN A 124 -2.41 6.09 0.14
C ASN A 124 -2.84 5.54 1.50
N PRO A 125 -1.95 5.65 2.51
CA PRO A 125 -0.55 6.08 2.51
C PRO A 125 0.39 5.18 1.70
N GLY A 126 1.49 5.75 1.20
CA GLY A 126 2.37 5.17 0.21
C GLY A 126 3.31 4.06 0.72
N ASN A 127 3.47 3.00 -0.05
CA ASN A 127 4.57 2.06 0.00
C ASN A 127 5.37 2.22 -1.32
N PRO A 128 6.64 2.64 -1.30
CA PRO A 128 7.58 2.61 -0.16
C PRO A 128 7.74 3.94 0.60
N THR A 129 7.11 5.02 0.18
CA THR A 129 7.47 6.40 0.56
C THR A 129 7.00 6.82 1.97
N GLY A 130 5.96 6.19 2.52
CA GLY A 130 5.31 6.69 3.73
C GLY A 130 4.56 8.02 3.52
N LEU A 131 4.42 8.47 2.27
CA LEU A 131 3.66 9.67 1.94
C LEU A 131 2.17 9.47 2.25
N ALA A 132 1.58 10.36 3.00
CA ALA A 132 0.13 10.51 3.13
C ALA A 132 -0.30 11.73 2.31
N LEU A 133 -1.26 11.53 1.40
CA LEU A 133 -1.82 12.61 0.58
C LEU A 133 -2.70 13.51 1.43
N THR A 134 -2.63 14.81 1.18
CA THR A 134 -3.57 15.78 1.75
C THR A 134 -4.93 15.68 1.08
N ALA A 135 -5.94 16.30 1.69
CA ALA A 135 -7.29 16.36 1.10
C ALA A 135 -7.27 17.06 -0.27
N GLU A 136 -6.51 18.15 -0.37
CA GLU A 136 -6.34 18.93 -1.60
C GLU A 136 -5.65 18.11 -2.70
N GLU A 137 -4.61 17.33 -2.35
CA GLU A 137 -3.94 16.44 -3.28
C GLU A 137 -4.86 15.33 -3.80
N MET A 138 -5.69 14.77 -2.92
CA MET A 138 -6.71 13.78 -3.32
C MET A 138 -7.76 14.41 -4.25
N ASP A 139 -8.18 15.65 -4.00
CA ASP A 139 -9.14 16.35 -4.83
C ASP A 139 -8.56 16.72 -6.22
N ILE A 140 -7.27 17.10 -6.31
CA ILE A 140 -6.54 17.31 -7.57
C ILE A 140 -6.50 16.03 -8.40
N ILE A 141 -6.16 14.88 -7.78
CA ILE A 141 -6.16 13.58 -8.47
C ILE A 141 -7.58 13.24 -8.96
N ALA A 142 -8.60 13.50 -8.14
CA ALA A 142 -9.99 13.23 -8.50
C ALA A 142 -10.45 14.06 -9.70
N ASP A 143 -10.11 15.34 -9.74
CA ASP A 143 -10.42 16.22 -10.90
C ASP A 143 -9.71 15.72 -12.15
N PHE A 144 -8.41 15.41 -12.05
CA PHE A 144 -7.62 14.87 -13.16
C PHE A 144 -8.22 13.58 -13.74
N VAL A 145 -8.66 12.65 -12.87
CA VAL A 145 -9.30 11.39 -13.27
C VAL A 145 -10.58 11.63 -14.06
N ILE A 146 -11.44 12.51 -13.56
CA ILE A 146 -12.74 12.80 -14.21
C ILE A 146 -12.56 13.53 -15.56
N GLU A 147 -11.67 14.51 -15.61
CA GLU A 147 -11.43 15.30 -16.81
C GLU A 147 -10.82 14.47 -17.96
N ASN A 148 -10.06 13.43 -17.63
CA ASN A 148 -9.41 12.56 -18.61
C ASN A 148 -10.09 11.19 -18.79
N ASP A 149 -11.26 10.99 -18.20
CA ASP A 149 -12.04 9.72 -18.25
C ASP A 149 -11.20 8.48 -17.88
N LEU A 150 -10.37 8.61 -16.84
CA LEU A 150 -9.50 7.54 -16.34
C LEU A 150 -10.19 6.72 -15.27
N TRP A 151 -9.67 5.51 -15.04
CA TRP A 151 -9.91 4.78 -13.80
C TRP A 151 -8.96 5.29 -12.70
N LEU A 152 -9.44 5.28 -11.45
CA LEU A 152 -8.62 5.44 -10.26
C LEU A 152 -8.62 4.16 -9.46
N ILE A 153 -7.46 3.50 -9.36
CA ILE A 153 -7.23 2.44 -8.38
C ILE A 153 -6.68 3.10 -7.12
N ALA A 154 -7.45 3.08 -6.04
CA ALA A 154 -7.03 3.52 -4.72
C ALA A 154 -6.64 2.28 -3.90
N ASP A 155 -5.33 2.02 -3.76
CA ASP A 155 -4.83 1.02 -2.81
C ASP A 155 -4.77 1.65 -1.43
N GLU A 156 -5.70 1.26 -0.59
CA GLU A 156 -5.90 1.79 0.75
C GLU A 156 -5.50 0.81 1.86
N ALA A 157 -4.65 -0.17 1.55
CA ALA A 157 -4.20 -1.19 2.50
C ALA A 157 -3.53 -0.60 3.75
N TYR A 158 -3.01 0.62 3.67
CA TYR A 158 -2.37 1.34 4.78
C TYR A 158 -3.20 2.51 5.32
N ARG A 159 -4.44 2.70 4.89
CA ARG A 159 -5.29 3.87 5.20
C ARG A 159 -5.33 4.23 6.69
N GLU A 160 -5.34 3.24 7.58
CA GLU A 160 -5.40 3.45 9.02
C GLU A 160 -4.07 3.92 9.64
N TYR A 161 -2.94 3.73 8.94
CA TYR A 161 -1.64 4.16 9.43
C TYR A 161 -1.38 5.60 9.00
N VAL A 162 -1.80 6.54 9.83
CA VAL A 162 -1.55 7.98 9.65
C VAL A 162 -1.12 8.61 10.97
N TYR A 163 -0.25 9.61 10.89
CA TYR A 163 0.44 10.16 12.04
C TYR A 163 0.29 11.68 12.11
N ASP A 164 0.75 12.28 13.24
CA ASP A 164 0.84 13.72 13.42
C ASP A 164 -0.50 14.46 13.22
N GLY A 165 -1.60 13.82 13.63
CA GLY A 165 -2.94 14.40 13.54
C GLY A 165 -3.58 14.33 12.14
N ILE A 166 -2.93 13.69 11.19
CA ILE A 166 -3.55 13.39 9.89
C ILE A 166 -4.74 12.44 10.13
N LYS A 167 -5.88 12.77 9.54
CA LYS A 167 -7.07 11.93 9.63
C LYS A 167 -7.10 10.96 8.44
N PRO A 168 -7.37 9.66 8.69
CA PRO A 168 -7.58 8.70 7.61
C PRO A 168 -8.71 9.17 6.69
N ARG A 169 -8.48 9.13 5.38
CA ARG A 169 -9.48 9.49 4.36
C ARG A 169 -9.41 8.46 3.22
N SER A 170 -10.58 8.08 2.71
CA SER A 170 -10.69 7.25 1.51
C SER A 170 -11.01 8.12 0.29
N PHE A 171 -10.54 7.72 -0.89
CA PHE A 171 -11.02 8.31 -2.14
C PHE A 171 -12.52 8.09 -2.36
N ALA A 172 -13.11 7.09 -1.72
CA ALA A 172 -14.55 6.86 -1.75
C ALA A 172 -15.39 7.95 -1.02
N ASN A 173 -14.75 8.85 -0.25
CA ASN A 173 -15.39 10.05 0.27
C ASN A 173 -15.59 11.15 -0.79
N ILE A 174 -15.04 10.99 -1.99
CA ILE A 174 -15.10 11.98 -3.08
C ILE A 174 -16.21 11.55 -4.06
N ASP A 175 -17.40 12.09 -3.89
CA ASP A 175 -18.62 11.68 -4.60
C ASP A 175 -18.50 11.67 -6.12
N LYS A 176 -17.76 12.60 -6.71
CA LYS A 176 -17.57 12.70 -8.16
C LYS A 176 -16.84 11.48 -8.76
N LEU A 177 -16.08 10.73 -7.96
CA LEU A 177 -15.33 9.55 -8.39
C LEU A 177 -16.16 8.26 -8.50
N LYS A 178 -17.40 8.23 -8.06
CA LYS A 178 -18.23 7.00 -7.91
C LYS A 178 -18.14 6.02 -9.06
N LYS A 179 -18.04 6.51 -10.31
CA LYS A 179 -18.01 5.65 -11.52
C LYS A 179 -16.61 5.25 -11.95
N ASN A 180 -15.61 5.98 -11.50
CA ASN A 180 -14.22 5.83 -11.93
C ASN A 180 -13.34 5.20 -10.85
N LEU A 181 -13.86 5.03 -9.63
CA LEU A 181 -13.10 4.58 -8.46
C LEU A 181 -13.19 3.07 -8.25
N ILE A 182 -12.03 2.49 -8.03
CA ILE A 182 -11.84 1.11 -7.57
C ILE A 182 -10.99 1.17 -6.31
N VAL A 183 -11.55 0.77 -5.18
CA VAL A 183 -10.83 0.68 -3.90
C VAL A 183 -10.31 -0.74 -3.71
N ILE A 184 -9.03 -0.86 -3.39
CA ILE A 184 -8.38 -2.10 -3.00
C ILE A 184 -8.02 -2.00 -1.52
N ASP A 185 -8.40 -3.01 -0.75
CA ASP A 185 -8.12 -3.05 0.69
C ASP A 185 -7.90 -4.49 1.18
N SER A 186 -7.35 -4.66 2.38
CA SER A 186 -7.12 -6.00 2.96
C SER A 186 -6.99 -5.97 4.47
N VAL A 187 -7.14 -7.15 5.09
CA VAL A 187 -6.87 -7.36 6.52
C VAL A 187 -5.38 -7.44 6.84
N SER A 188 -4.54 -7.55 5.81
CA SER A 188 -3.12 -7.91 5.93
C SER A 188 -2.31 -6.96 6.82
N LYS A 189 -2.54 -5.65 6.71
CA LYS A 189 -1.73 -4.63 7.40
C LYS A 189 -2.45 -4.14 8.65
N ARG A 190 -3.62 -3.59 8.47
CA ARG A 190 -4.48 -3.02 9.52
C ARG A 190 -4.66 -3.93 10.74
N PHE A 191 -4.78 -5.24 10.52
CA PHE A 191 -5.02 -6.21 11.57
C PHE A 191 -3.83 -7.17 11.80
N SER A 192 -2.67 -6.89 11.23
CA SER A 192 -1.50 -7.78 11.28
C SER A 192 -1.83 -9.23 10.87
N ALA A 193 -2.81 -9.40 9.99
CA ALA A 193 -3.36 -10.69 9.57
C ALA A 193 -2.97 -11.05 8.12
N CYS A 194 -1.72 -10.76 7.73
CA CYS A 194 -1.26 -10.98 6.36
C CYS A 194 -1.28 -12.45 5.93
N GLY A 195 -1.17 -13.38 6.87
CA GLY A 195 -1.27 -14.82 6.63
C GLY A 195 -2.69 -15.31 6.35
N ALA A 196 -3.74 -14.56 6.73
CA ALA A 196 -5.13 -14.91 6.44
C ALA A 196 -5.47 -14.81 4.95
N ARG A 197 -4.68 -14.07 4.16
CA ARG A 197 -4.90 -13.89 2.72
C ARG A 197 -6.31 -13.40 2.38
N ILE A 198 -6.83 -12.43 3.12
CA ILE A 198 -8.12 -11.79 2.89
C ILE A 198 -7.92 -10.34 2.46
N GLY A 199 -8.55 -9.97 1.37
CA GLY A 199 -8.69 -8.62 0.84
C GLY A 199 -10.01 -8.48 0.11
N PHE A 200 -10.23 -7.35 -0.50
CA PHE A 200 -11.41 -7.11 -1.31
C PHE A 200 -11.17 -5.97 -2.31
N VAL A 201 -11.99 -5.97 -3.34
CA VAL A 201 -12.18 -4.87 -4.25
C VAL A 201 -13.56 -4.27 -4.00
N ALA A 202 -13.65 -2.94 -3.97
CA ALA A 202 -14.92 -2.24 -3.84
C ALA A 202 -15.07 -1.15 -4.90
N SER A 203 -16.24 -1.09 -5.53
CA SER A 203 -16.58 -0.05 -6.51
C SER A 203 -18.09 0.13 -6.60
N LYS A 204 -18.52 1.36 -6.88
CA LYS A 204 -19.93 1.67 -7.18
C LYS A 204 -20.23 1.66 -8.70
N ASN A 205 -19.26 1.26 -9.52
CA ASN A 205 -19.46 1.06 -10.96
C ASN A 205 -20.00 -0.36 -11.21
N GLU A 206 -21.28 -0.46 -11.60
CA GLU A 206 -21.98 -1.73 -11.78
C GLU A 206 -21.40 -2.57 -12.93
N GLU A 207 -20.93 -1.93 -14.01
CA GLU A 207 -20.32 -2.63 -15.14
C GLU A 207 -19.00 -3.26 -14.74
N PHE A 208 -18.12 -2.51 -14.05
CA PHE A 208 -16.88 -3.01 -13.48
C PHE A 208 -17.14 -4.19 -12.53
N MET A 209 -18.08 -4.03 -11.59
CA MET A 209 -18.41 -5.09 -10.62
C MET A 209 -18.96 -6.34 -11.30
N THR A 210 -19.70 -6.21 -12.40
CA THR A 210 -20.13 -7.35 -13.22
C THR A 210 -18.93 -8.13 -13.80
N GLY A 211 -17.89 -7.42 -14.25
CA GLY A 211 -16.63 -8.02 -14.71
C GLY A 211 -15.89 -8.76 -13.59
N ILE A 212 -15.74 -8.11 -12.45
CA ILE A 212 -15.06 -8.67 -11.27
C ILE A 212 -15.78 -9.94 -10.76
N ILE A 213 -17.11 -9.95 -10.70
CA ILE A 213 -17.88 -11.13 -10.26
C ILE A 213 -17.65 -12.32 -11.20
N LYS A 214 -17.57 -12.11 -12.52
CA LYS A 214 -17.25 -13.19 -13.47
C LYS A 214 -15.87 -13.82 -13.20
N LEU A 215 -14.88 -12.99 -12.89
CA LEU A 215 -13.55 -13.47 -12.50
C LEU A 215 -13.60 -14.21 -11.15
N ALA A 216 -14.33 -13.68 -10.17
CA ALA A 216 -14.54 -14.35 -8.88
C ALA A 216 -15.22 -15.73 -9.05
N GLN A 217 -16.22 -15.84 -9.92
CA GLN A 217 -16.87 -17.10 -10.23
C GLN A 217 -15.92 -18.11 -10.88
N SER A 218 -15.00 -17.66 -11.73
CA SER A 218 -14.01 -18.56 -12.36
C SER A 218 -13.01 -19.14 -11.35
N ARG A 219 -12.75 -18.44 -10.26
CA ARG A 219 -11.88 -18.84 -9.14
C ARG A 219 -12.63 -19.65 -8.07
N LEU A 220 -13.95 -19.65 -8.07
CA LEU A 220 -14.89 -20.15 -7.05
C LEU A 220 -15.02 -19.18 -5.87
N CYS A 221 -14.55 -19.54 -4.67
CA CYS A 221 -14.66 -18.69 -3.48
C CYS A 221 -13.31 -18.47 -2.79
N VAL A 222 -13.25 -17.51 -1.91
CA VAL A 222 -12.17 -17.35 -0.92
C VAL A 222 -12.46 -18.28 0.25
N SER A 223 -11.44 -18.67 0.98
CA SER A 223 -11.53 -19.58 2.13
C SER A 223 -12.56 -19.10 3.16
N THR A 224 -13.48 -20.00 3.53
CA THR A 224 -14.60 -19.72 4.44
C THR A 224 -14.12 -19.36 5.83
N LEU A 225 -13.18 -20.12 6.41
CA LEU A 225 -12.70 -19.92 7.79
C LEU A 225 -12.00 -18.55 7.95
N GLU A 226 -11.24 -18.13 6.96
CA GLU A 226 -10.56 -16.84 6.97
C GLU A 226 -11.56 -15.68 6.84
N GLN A 227 -12.65 -15.85 6.11
CA GLN A 227 -13.73 -14.86 6.05
C GLN A 227 -14.46 -14.76 7.39
N ILE A 228 -14.80 -15.89 8.02
CA ILE A 228 -15.41 -15.93 9.37
C ILE A 228 -14.52 -15.22 10.39
N GLY A 229 -13.22 -15.55 10.42
CA GLY A 229 -12.26 -14.88 11.29
C GLY A 229 -12.15 -13.39 11.03
N SER A 230 -12.15 -12.98 9.75
CA SER A 230 -12.01 -11.57 9.33
C SER A 230 -13.24 -10.74 9.66
N THR A 231 -14.44 -11.35 9.71
CA THR A 231 -15.67 -10.67 10.12
C THR A 231 -15.52 -10.01 11.50
N GLU A 232 -14.86 -10.69 12.43
CA GLU A 232 -14.65 -10.14 13.79
C GLU A 232 -13.61 -9.03 13.83
N LEU A 233 -12.66 -9.00 12.89
CA LEU A 233 -11.66 -7.92 12.79
C LEU A 233 -12.31 -6.59 12.43
N PHE A 234 -13.28 -6.58 11.51
CA PHE A 234 -13.99 -5.36 11.09
C PHE A 234 -14.96 -4.81 12.15
N LYS A 235 -15.24 -5.58 13.22
CA LYS A 235 -16.04 -5.13 14.38
C LYS A 235 -15.22 -4.46 15.47
N LEU A 236 -13.88 -4.43 15.35
CA LEU A 236 -13.03 -3.78 16.33
C LEU A 236 -13.38 -2.30 16.47
N PRO A 237 -13.31 -1.74 17.69
CA PRO A 237 -13.61 -0.34 17.93
C PRO A 237 -12.52 0.60 17.36
N SER A 238 -12.84 1.87 17.16
CA SER A 238 -11.90 2.90 16.65
C SER A 238 -10.67 3.04 17.54
N SER A 239 -10.78 2.78 18.86
CA SER A 239 -9.63 2.80 19.78
C SER A 239 -8.51 1.83 19.40
N TYR A 240 -8.83 0.72 18.72
CA TYR A 240 -7.82 -0.20 18.18
C TYR A 240 -6.87 0.50 17.20
N TYR A 241 -7.42 1.35 16.32
CA TYR A 241 -6.62 2.10 15.34
C TYR A 241 -5.84 3.24 15.99
N GLU A 242 -6.39 3.85 17.03
CA GLU A 242 -5.72 4.89 17.81
C GLU A 242 -4.48 4.32 18.51
N GLU A 243 -4.62 3.21 19.24
CA GLU A 243 -3.52 2.51 19.92
C GLU A 243 -2.46 2.02 18.92
N MET A 244 -2.88 1.47 17.78
CA MET A 244 -1.98 1.06 16.70
C MET A 244 -1.17 2.26 16.17
N ASN A 245 -1.82 3.38 15.92
CA ASN A 245 -1.16 4.58 15.39
C ASN A 245 -0.18 5.19 16.39
N GLU A 246 -0.50 5.21 17.68
CA GLU A 246 0.42 5.66 18.73
C GLU A 246 1.70 4.83 18.76
N GLU A 247 1.58 3.50 18.69
CA GLU A 247 2.74 2.61 18.66
C GLU A 247 3.58 2.79 17.39
N TYR A 248 2.94 2.85 16.21
CA TYR A 248 3.68 3.01 14.95
C TYR A 248 4.26 4.42 14.77
N CYS A 249 3.63 5.44 15.31
CA CYS A 249 4.18 6.80 15.40
C CYS A 249 5.49 6.80 16.19
N LYS A 250 5.52 6.14 17.36
CA LYS A 250 6.71 5.99 18.19
C LYS A 250 7.83 5.22 17.46
N ARG A 251 7.48 4.14 16.76
CA ARG A 251 8.45 3.36 15.95
C ARG A 251 9.05 4.20 14.83
N ARG A 252 8.21 4.93 14.10
CA ARG A 252 8.63 5.88 13.06
C ARG A 252 9.58 6.93 13.61
N ASP A 253 9.22 7.56 14.71
CA ASP A 253 10.01 8.62 15.31
C ASP A 253 11.39 8.10 15.74
N THR A 254 11.44 6.93 16.36
CA THR A 254 12.70 6.25 16.70
C THR A 254 13.58 6.01 15.47
N ALA A 255 13.02 5.49 14.38
CA ALA A 255 13.77 5.26 13.15
C ALA A 255 14.27 6.58 12.53
N TYR A 256 13.37 7.57 12.46
CA TYR A 256 13.67 8.87 11.86
C TYR A 256 14.79 9.61 12.64
N GLU A 257 14.71 9.68 13.97
CA GLU A 257 15.69 10.33 14.81
C GLU A 257 17.09 9.72 14.69
N GLU A 258 17.19 8.38 14.61
CA GLU A 258 18.48 7.71 14.43
C GLU A 258 19.05 7.95 13.02
N ILE A 259 18.26 7.83 11.98
CA ILE A 259 18.69 8.02 10.58
C ILE A 259 19.12 9.46 10.33
N MET A 260 18.44 10.45 10.90
CA MET A 260 18.80 11.86 10.74
C MET A 260 20.12 12.26 11.38
N GLN A 261 20.81 11.34 12.09
CA GLN A 261 22.18 11.55 12.55
C GLN A 261 23.23 11.36 11.43
N ILE A 262 22.86 10.75 10.31
CA ILE A 262 23.76 10.58 9.17
C ILE A 262 23.95 11.94 8.48
N PRO A 263 25.20 12.44 8.35
CA PRO A 263 25.46 13.67 7.61
C PRO A 263 25.01 13.56 6.14
N ASP A 264 24.41 14.63 5.61
CA ASP A 264 23.95 14.75 4.23
C ASP A 264 22.87 13.75 3.79
N VAL A 265 22.22 13.06 4.74
CA VAL A 265 21.08 12.18 4.45
C VAL A 265 19.86 13.00 4.05
N ILE A 266 19.12 12.51 3.07
CA ILE A 266 17.80 13.07 2.74
C ILE A 266 16.74 12.06 3.16
N CYS A 267 15.90 12.47 4.10
CA CYS A 267 14.79 11.66 4.58
C CYS A 267 13.63 12.57 5.04
N HIS A 268 12.48 12.36 4.47
CA HIS A 268 11.25 13.02 4.95
C HIS A 268 10.55 12.14 5.97
N LYS A 269 10.10 12.78 7.06
CA LYS A 269 9.35 12.09 8.11
C LYS A 269 8.05 11.53 7.53
N PRO A 270 7.82 10.20 7.57
CA PRO A 270 6.62 9.60 6.99
C PRO A 270 5.33 10.12 7.65
N GLY A 271 4.34 10.48 6.84
CA GLY A 271 3.01 10.86 7.31
C GLY A 271 2.08 9.66 7.49
N GLY A 272 2.44 8.49 6.95
CA GLY A 272 1.63 7.28 7.06
C GLY A 272 2.38 6.00 6.67
N ALA A 273 1.64 4.88 6.58
CA ALA A 273 2.16 3.53 6.41
C ALA A 273 3.18 3.17 7.50
N PHE A 274 4.04 2.20 7.27
CA PHE A 274 5.14 1.85 8.18
C PHE A 274 6.47 1.70 7.43
N TYR A 275 6.65 2.57 6.42
CA TYR A 275 7.86 2.63 5.60
C TYR A 275 8.45 4.03 5.61
N MET A 276 9.76 4.07 5.46
CA MET A 276 10.54 5.28 5.33
C MET A 276 11.55 5.11 4.20
N MET A 277 11.56 6.04 3.25
CA MET A 277 12.60 6.14 2.23
C MET A 277 13.72 7.02 2.76
N VAL A 278 14.95 6.57 2.54
CA VAL A 278 16.16 7.27 2.95
C VAL A 278 17.11 7.32 1.77
N ASP A 279 17.48 8.51 1.36
CA ASP A 279 18.51 8.73 0.34
C ASP A 279 19.85 8.95 1.06
N LEU A 280 20.71 7.95 0.95
CA LEU A 280 22.00 7.91 1.63
C LEU A 280 23.08 8.60 0.79
N PRO A 281 24.08 9.23 1.42
CA PRO A 281 25.20 9.86 0.71
C PRO A 281 26.23 8.82 0.22
N ILE A 282 25.79 7.94 -0.70
CA ILE A 282 26.51 6.84 -1.34
C ILE A 282 26.14 6.74 -2.82
N ASP A 283 26.93 6.02 -3.60
CA ASP A 283 26.67 5.82 -5.03
C ASP A 283 25.68 4.67 -5.30
N ASP A 284 25.74 3.60 -4.51
CA ASP A 284 24.92 2.41 -4.70
C ASP A 284 24.55 1.72 -3.38
N ALA A 285 23.27 1.59 -3.12
CA ALA A 285 22.72 0.98 -1.90
C ALA A 285 22.80 -0.54 -1.91
N GLU A 286 22.86 -1.18 -3.08
CA GLU A 286 23.07 -2.63 -3.17
C GLU A 286 24.50 -3.01 -2.80
N ASP A 287 25.50 -2.25 -3.26
CA ASP A 287 26.89 -2.43 -2.86
C ASP A 287 27.07 -2.23 -1.36
N PHE A 288 26.43 -1.21 -0.80
CA PHE A 288 26.43 -0.98 0.66
C PHE A 288 25.74 -2.12 1.42
N LEU A 289 24.61 -2.63 0.94
CA LEU A 289 23.94 -3.80 1.54
C LEU A 289 24.85 -5.03 1.50
N MET A 290 25.51 -5.30 0.36
CA MET A 290 26.44 -6.41 0.26
C MET A 290 27.61 -6.29 1.24
N PHE A 291 28.16 -5.09 1.42
CA PHE A 291 29.19 -4.84 2.43
C PHE A 291 28.67 -5.15 3.85
N LEU A 292 27.49 -4.68 4.22
CA LEU A 292 26.87 -4.96 5.53
C LEU A 292 26.70 -6.47 5.77
N LEU A 293 26.31 -7.22 4.76
CA LEU A 293 26.03 -8.64 4.89
C LEU A 293 27.30 -9.50 4.90
N THR A 294 28.35 -9.10 4.20
CA THR A 294 29.54 -9.95 4.00
C THR A 294 30.75 -9.53 4.84
N GLU A 295 30.92 -8.24 5.12
CA GLU A 295 32.15 -7.72 5.71
C GLU A 295 31.93 -7.02 7.06
N TYR A 296 30.80 -6.32 7.23
CA TYR A 296 30.55 -5.51 8.43
C TYR A 296 29.91 -6.30 9.56
N ARG A 297 30.44 -6.12 10.78
CA ARG A 297 29.85 -6.62 12.03
C ARG A 297 30.12 -5.63 13.16
N ASP A 298 29.11 -5.36 13.96
CA ASP A 298 29.25 -4.69 15.24
C ASP A 298 28.64 -5.58 16.33
N ASN A 299 29.47 -6.03 17.29
CA ASN A 299 29.10 -7.04 18.31
C ASN A 299 28.45 -8.31 17.72
N ASN A 300 28.96 -8.82 16.60
CA ASN A 300 28.44 -9.95 15.82
C ASN A 300 27.04 -9.71 15.20
N GLU A 301 26.58 -8.47 15.15
CA GLU A 301 25.32 -8.06 14.51
C GLU A 301 25.58 -7.35 13.19
N THR A 302 24.64 -7.44 12.31
CA THR A 302 24.52 -6.65 11.07
C THR A 302 23.06 -6.34 10.81
N VAL A 303 22.77 -5.56 9.77
CA VAL A 303 21.43 -5.13 9.39
C VAL A 303 21.20 -5.34 7.91
N MET A 304 19.94 -5.54 7.54
CA MET A 304 19.48 -5.60 6.16
C MET A 304 18.33 -4.61 5.96
N PHE A 305 18.34 -3.95 4.83
CA PHE A 305 17.27 -3.06 4.34
C PHE A 305 16.89 -3.45 2.91
N ALA A 306 15.88 -2.81 2.35
CA ALA A 306 15.55 -2.97 0.93
C ALA A 306 16.18 -1.83 0.11
N PRO A 307 17.16 -2.11 -0.80
CA PRO A 307 17.61 -1.13 -1.77
C PRO A 307 16.45 -0.65 -2.64
N ALA A 308 16.42 0.63 -3.00
CA ALA A 308 15.23 1.22 -3.59
C ALA A 308 15.21 1.23 -5.11
N ALA A 309 16.30 0.90 -5.79
CA ALA A 309 16.33 0.87 -7.26
C ALA A 309 15.21 0.00 -7.87
N GLY A 310 14.85 -1.12 -7.21
CA GLY A 310 13.77 -2.00 -7.62
C GLY A 310 12.33 -1.44 -7.43
N PHE A 311 12.16 -0.27 -6.83
CA PHE A 311 10.87 0.43 -6.70
C PHE A 311 10.63 1.48 -7.80
N TYR A 312 11.61 1.65 -8.70
CA TYR A 312 11.52 2.57 -9.84
C TYR A 312 11.39 1.79 -11.15
N SER A 313 10.57 2.26 -12.05
CA SER A 313 10.53 1.79 -13.44
C SER A 313 11.57 2.52 -14.31
N THR A 314 11.95 3.73 -13.93
CA THR A 314 13.00 4.50 -14.60
C THR A 314 14.37 4.00 -14.19
N LEU A 315 15.13 3.49 -15.18
CA LEU A 315 16.46 2.95 -14.95
C LEU A 315 17.42 4.01 -14.39
N GLY A 316 18.14 3.62 -13.35
CA GLY A 316 19.15 4.47 -12.71
C GLY A 316 18.63 5.31 -11.54
N ASN A 317 17.30 5.40 -11.35
CA ASN A 317 16.73 6.05 -10.20
C ASN A 317 16.82 5.17 -8.94
N GLY A 318 16.84 5.80 -7.76
CA GLY A 318 16.83 5.12 -6.46
C GLY A 318 18.09 4.37 -6.07
N LYS A 319 19.22 4.58 -6.77
CA LYS A 319 20.47 3.85 -6.50
C LYS A 319 21.05 4.09 -5.12
N SER A 320 21.00 5.32 -4.64
CA SER A 320 21.45 5.71 -3.29
C SER A 320 20.38 5.54 -2.22
N GLU A 321 19.15 5.17 -2.62
CA GLU A 321 18.01 5.13 -1.73
C GLU A 321 17.78 3.75 -1.13
N ILE A 322 17.28 3.73 0.10
CA ILE A 322 16.85 2.52 0.80
C ILE A 322 15.44 2.70 1.36
N ARG A 323 14.72 1.58 1.50
CA ARG A 323 13.48 1.55 2.28
C ARG A 323 13.70 0.85 3.60
N ILE A 324 13.31 1.52 4.69
CA ILE A 324 13.22 0.96 6.04
C ILE A 324 11.75 0.65 6.35
N ALA A 325 11.46 -0.54 6.87
CA ALA A 325 10.16 -0.90 7.42
C ALA A 325 10.26 -0.94 8.95
N TYR A 326 9.59 -0.01 9.64
CA TYR A 326 9.66 0.08 11.11
C TYR A 326 8.57 -0.78 11.79
N VAL A 327 8.62 -2.09 11.52
CA VAL A 327 7.64 -3.08 12.00
C VAL A 327 8.04 -3.80 13.29
N LEU A 328 9.28 -3.63 13.73
CA LEU A 328 9.80 -4.20 14.97
C LEU A 328 9.52 -3.28 16.17
N GLU A 329 9.81 -3.76 17.39
CA GLU A 329 9.81 -2.91 18.58
C GLU A 329 10.86 -1.80 18.48
N SER A 330 10.60 -0.65 19.10
CA SER A 330 11.45 0.55 18.99
C SER A 330 12.91 0.29 19.37
N SER A 331 13.20 -0.60 20.33
CA SER A 331 14.56 -0.97 20.70
C SER A 331 15.34 -1.64 19.58
N TYR A 332 14.70 -2.57 18.85
CA TYR A 332 15.32 -3.23 17.69
C TYR A 332 15.43 -2.29 16.49
N ILE A 333 14.44 -1.42 16.29
CA ILE A 333 14.49 -0.39 15.24
C ILE A 333 15.67 0.56 15.50
N LYS A 334 15.81 1.04 16.74
CA LYS A 334 16.94 1.88 17.14
C LYS A 334 18.26 1.21 16.82
N ARG A 335 18.43 -0.04 17.25
CA ARG A 335 19.67 -0.79 17.01
C ARG A 335 19.94 -1.01 15.52
N ALA A 336 18.91 -1.36 14.75
CA ALA A 336 19.03 -1.53 13.29
C ALA A 336 19.47 -0.24 12.59
N CYS A 337 18.88 0.91 12.95
CA CYS A 337 19.28 2.21 12.41
C CYS A 337 20.72 2.59 12.81
N GLN A 338 21.14 2.32 14.05
CA GLN A 338 22.52 2.52 14.48
C GLN A 338 23.51 1.67 13.69
N LEU A 339 23.16 0.41 13.36
CA LEU A 339 23.98 -0.44 12.51
C LEU A 339 24.09 0.09 11.07
N ILE A 340 23.05 0.75 10.56
CA ILE A 340 23.13 1.46 9.28
C ILE A 340 24.10 2.63 9.38
N CYS A 341 24.00 3.46 10.41
CA CYS A 341 24.86 4.62 10.60
C CYS A 341 26.33 4.24 10.71
N THR A 342 26.67 3.36 11.66
CA THR A 342 28.06 2.94 11.90
C THR A 342 28.62 2.08 10.75
N GLY A 343 27.76 1.28 10.12
CA GLY A 343 28.11 0.52 8.92
C GLY A 343 28.43 1.44 7.73
N LEU A 344 27.68 2.55 7.58
CA LEU A 344 27.94 3.54 6.54
C LEU A 344 29.30 4.27 6.74
N GLU A 345 29.63 4.61 7.97
CA GLU A 345 30.95 5.17 8.31
C GLU A 345 32.08 4.20 7.94
N ALA A 346 31.92 2.92 8.30
CA ALA A 346 32.89 1.89 7.95
C ALA A 346 32.99 1.65 6.42
N TYR A 347 31.87 1.70 5.72
CA TYR A 347 31.83 1.58 4.25
C TYR A 347 32.57 2.71 3.55
N LYS A 348 32.38 3.96 3.99
CA LYS A 348 33.05 5.14 3.44
C LYS A 348 34.54 5.20 3.78
N ALA A 349 34.98 4.52 4.81
CA ALA A 349 36.38 4.45 5.22
C ALA A 349 37.21 3.40 4.43
N LYS A 350 36.54 2.56 3.65
CA LYS A 350 37.15 1.52 2.80
C LYS A 350 37.64 2.08 1.46
#